data_9c3777495e9dfaaa8453ef82417a2125
#
_entry.id   9c3777495e9dfaaa8453ef82417a2125
#
_cell.length_a   1.000
_cell.length_b   1.000
_cell.length_c   1.000
_cell.angle_alpha   90.00
_cell.angle_beta   90.00
_cell.angle_gamma   90.00
#
_symmetry.space_group_name_H-M   'P 1'
#
loop_
_entity.id
_entity.type
_entity.pdbx_description
1 polymer ?
#
loop_
_entity_poly.entity_id
_entity_poly.type
_entity_poly.pdbx_seq_one_letter_code
_entity_poly.pdbx_strand_id
1 'polypeptide(L)'
;MVSSVKNKEVDIVAWEICGAFTIKLRSDGILHSHTSSAINFDVDSLKQFNVVMAKMLNNQKAPLLITLDEFAIPPDDTRAFWAKKESCPLSLADAYVAVSLGHKLIGSVYLKFNKPGRPTKIFTNKTDAVEWLKTFL
;
A
#
# COMPACT_ATOMS: atom_id res chain seq x y z
N MET A 1 -17.30 18.66 23.24
CA MET A 1 -16.56 17.89 22.51
C MET A 1 -17.11 16.81 21.68
N VAL A 2 -18.28 17.06 21.25
CA VAL A 2 -18.94 16.20 20.29
C VAL A 2 -18.09 16.00 19.03
N SER A 3 -17.45 17.07 18.55
CA SER A 3 -16.64 17.00 17.36
C SER A 3 -15.44 16.07 17.54
N SER A 4 -14.84 16.00 18.71
CA SER A 4 -13.71 15.11 18.95
C SER A 4 -14.12 13.64 18.88
N VAL A 5 -15.33 13.32 19.29
CA VAL A 5 -15.86 11.97 19.16
C VAL A 5 -16.11 11.62 17.70
N LYS A 6 -16.68 12.55 16.93
CA LYS A 6 -17.00 12.33 15.51
C LYS A 6 -15.76 12.30 14.64
N ASN A 7 -14.76 13.11 14.97
CA ASN A 7 -13.55 13.30 14.19
C ASN A 7 -12.36 12.61 14.83
N LYS A 8 -12.59 11.45 15.40
CA LYS A 8 -11.54 10.67 16.03
C LYS A 8 -10.45 10.41 15.01
N GLU A 9 -9.25 10.88 15.31
CA GLU A 9 -8.11 10.65 14.47
C GLU A 9 -7.72 9.18 14.47
N VAL A 10 -7.16 8.73 13.35
CA VAL A 10 -6.64 7.38 13.23
C VAL A 10 -5.28 7.33 13.89
N ASP A 11 -5.11 6.41 14.80
CA ASP A 11 -3.85 6.16 15.47
C ASP A 11 -3.01 5.15 14.70
N ILE A 12 -1.71 5.18 14.92
CA ILE A 12 -0.80 4.15 14.47
C ILE A 12 -0.59 3.17 15.62
N VAL A 13 -1.03 1.94 15.42
CA VAL A 13 -0.99 0.90 16.45
C VAL A 13 0.40 0.26 16.53
N ALA A 14 1.06 0.08 15.39
CA ALA A 14 2.38 -0.49 15.29
C ALA A 14 3.05 0.00 14.01
N TRP A 15 4.36 0.00 13.97
CA TRP A 15 5.09 0.35 12.75
C TRP A 15 6.44 -0.36 12.71
N GLU A 16 6.93 -0.56 11.48
CA GLU A 16 8.22 -1.19 11.25
C GLU A 16 8.84 -0.66 9.95
N ILE A 17 10.16 -0.62 9.90
CA ILE A 17 10.90 -0.28 8.68
C ILE A 17 11.45 -1.58 8.11
N CYS A 18 11.18 -1.81 6.82
CA CYS A 18 11.64 -2.99 6.08
C CYS A 18 12.24 -2.52 4.76
N GLY A 19 13.58 -2.32 4.73
CA GLY A 19 14.26 -1.80 3.55
C GLY A 19 13.69 -0.45 3.13
N ALA A 20 13.20 -0.36 1.90
CA ALA A 20 12.61 0.86 1.36
C ALA A 20 11.22 1.18 1.94
N PHE A 21 10.63 0.27 2.70
CA PHE A 21 9.24 0.38 3.15
C PHE A 21 9.15 0.78 4.61
N THR A 22 8.35 1.79 4.90
CA THR A 22 7.89 2.09 6.25
C THR A 22 6.45 1.60 6.35
N ILE A 23 6.21 0.65 7.23
CA ILE A 23 4.92 -0.05 7.33
C ILE A 23 4.26 0.32 8.64
N LYS A 24 3.02 0.80 8.56
CA LYS A 24 2.26 1.25 9.73
C LYS A 24 0.91 0.56 9.74
N LEU A 25 0.59 -0.05 10.88
CA LEU A 25 -0.76 -0.57 11.11
C LEU A 25 -1.61 0.53 11.73
N ARG A 26 -2.67 0.91 11.03
CA ARG A 26 -3.58 1.95 11.49
C ARG A 26 -4.66 1.35 12.39
N SER A 27 -5.17 2.16 13.29
CA SER A 27 -6.24 1.73 14.21
C SER A 27 -7.56 1.39 13.50
N ASP A 28 -7.74 1.85 12.25
CA ASP A 28 -8.92 1.49 11.45
C ASP A 28 -8.77 0.15 10.71
N GLY A 29 -7.67 -0.55 10.91
CA GLY A 29 -7.44 -1.86 10.29
C GLY A 29 -6.76 -1.81 8.93
N ILE A 30 -6.45 -0.64 8.42
CA ILE A 30 -5.72 -0.48 7.15
C ILE A 30 -4.22 -0.52 7.42
N LEU A 31 -3.48 -1.26 6.61
CA LEU A 31 -2.02 -1.25 6.64
C LEU A 31 -1.50 -0.22 5.66
N HIS A 32 -0.70 0.72 6.12
CA HIS A 32 -0.12 1.77 5.30
C HIS A 32 1.36 1.48 5.05
N SER A 33 1.74 1.31 3.79
CA SER A 33 3.12 1.18 3.35
C SER A 33 3.55 2.43 2.61
N HIS A 34 4.63 3.07 3.06
CA HIS A 34 5.26 4.17 2.33
C HIS A 34 6.60 3.70 1.77
N THR A 35 6.82 3.90 0.47
CA THR A 35 8.05 3.49 -0.20
C THR A 35 8.97 4.67 -0.39
N SER A 36 10.19 4.56 0.16
CA SER A 36 11.24 5.56 0.02
C SER A 36 11.91 5.47 -1.33
N SER A 37 12.33 6.62 -1.88
CA SER A 37 13.18 6.68 -3.08
C SER A 37 14.67 6.53 -2.75
N ALA A 38 15.04 6.60 -1.48
CA ALA A 38 16.45 6.54 -1.05
C ALA A 38 17.05 5.14 -1.16
N ILE A 39 16.21 4.11 -1.19
CA ILE A 39 16.64 2.71 -1.21
C ILE A 39 15.94 2.01 -2.36
N ASN A 40 16.70 1.37 -3.24
CA ASN A 40 16.14 0.56 -4.30
C ASN A 40 15.45 -0.67 -3.72
N PHE A 41 14.38 -1.11 -4.37
CA PHE A 41 13.69 -2.32 -3.98
C PHE A 41 13.42 -3.20 -5.19
N ASP A 42 13.35 -4.49 -4.96
CA ASP A 42 13.19 -5.52 -5.98
C ASP A 42 12.17 -6.57 -5.53
N VAL A 43 12.09 -7.68 -6.25
CA VAL A 43 11.17 -8.77 -5.92
C VAL A 43 11.47 -9.33 -4.52
N ASP A 44 12.75 -9.50 -4.17
CA ASP A 44 13.11 -10.01 -2.83
C ASP A 44 12.66 -9.05 -1.72
N SER A 45 12.75 -7.75 -1.97
CA SER A 45 12.24 -6.73 -1.04
C SER A 45 10.74 -6.90 -0.80
N LEU A 46 9.98 -7.20 -1.86
CA LEU A 46 8.53 -7.44 -1.75
C LEU A 46 8.22 -8.72 -0.98
N LYS A 47 9.04 -9.75 -1.13
CA LYS A 47 8.88 -10.99 -0.35
C LYS A 47 9.12 -10.74 1.13
N GLN A 48 10.12 -9.93 1.46
CA GLN A 48 10.38 -9.54 2.84
C GLN A 48 9.26 -8.66 3.41
N PHE A 49 8.72 -7.77 2.59
CA PHE A 49 7.55 -6.99 2.95
C PHE A 49 6.41 -7.89 3.42
N ASN A 50 6.15 -8.97 2.69
CA ASN A 50 5.09 -9.92 3.05
C ASN A 50 5.34 -10.61 4.40
N VAL A 51 6.59 -10.91 4.72
CA VAL A 51 6.94 -11.49 6.02
C VAL A 51 6.61 -10.51 7.14
N VAL A 52 6.99 -9.25 6.99
CA VAL A 52 6.72 -8.21 7.98
C VAL A 52 5.22 -7.95 8.09
N MET A 53 4.52 -7.86 6.96
CA MET A 53 3.07 -7.68 6.94
C MET A 53 2.34 -8.79 7.70
N ALA A 54 2.72 -10.05 7.45
CA ALA A 54 2.12 -11.19 8.13
C ALA A 54 2.31 -11.12 9.64
N LYS A 55 3.50 -10.73 10.07
CA LYS A 55 3.82 -10.55 11.48
C LYS A 55 2.97 -9.44 12.11
N MET A 56 2.92 -8.28 11.46
CA MET A 56 2.18 -7.13 11.98
C MET A 56 0.68 -7.38 12.04
N LEU A 57 0.14 -8.13 11.08
CA LEU A 57 -1.29 -8.44 10.98
C LEU A 57 -1.68 -9.72 11.71
N ASN A 58 -0.73 -10.41 12.31
CA ASN A 58 -0.97 -11.73 12.93
C ASN A 58 -1.65 -12.69 11.94
N ASN A 59 -1.16 -12.69 10.69
CA ASN A 59 -1.65 -13.49 9.57
C ASN A 59 -3.09 -13.21 9.16
N GLN A 60 -3.65 -12.09 9.55
CA GLN A 60 -4.99 -11.70 9.12
C GLN A 60 -4.91 -10.79 7.91
N LYS A 61 -5.95 -10.84 7.07
CA LYS A 61 -6.02 -10.00 5.87
C LYS A 61 -6.40 -8.57 6.22
N ALA A 62 -5.89 -7.63 5.44
CA ALA A 62 -6.19 -6.22 5.60
C ALA A 62 -6.09 -5.48 4.26
N PRO A 63 -6.82 -4.37 4.10
CA PRO A 63 -6.61 -3.49 2.95
C PRO A 63 -5.25 -2.79 3.07
N LEU A 64 -4.62 -2.53 1.92
CA LEU A 64 -3.28 -1.95 1.85
C LEU A 64 -3.32 -0.57 1.19
N LEU A 65 -2.89 0.43 1.94
CA LEU A 65 -2.69 1.79 1.44
C LEU A 65 -1.22 1.95 1.07
N ILE A 66 -0.95 2.33 -0.17
CA ILE A 66 0.42 2.45 -0.68
C ILE A 66 0.69 3.89 -1.09
N THR A 67 1.64 4.51 -0.42
CA THR A 67 2.17 5.82 -0.80
C THR A 67 3.65 5.67 -1.16
N LEU A 68 4.14 6.56 -2.02
CA LEU A 68 5.51 6.48 -2.52
C LEU A 68 6.12 7.88 -2.53
N ASP A 69 7.43 7.96 -2.26
CA ASP A 69 8.18 9.16 -2.56
C ASP A 69 8.09 9.47 -4.05
N GLU A 70 8.20 10.74 -4.41
CA GLU A 70 8.00 11.21 -5.80
C GLU A 70 8.78 10.41 -6.84
N PHE A 71 10.02 10.03 -6.52
CA PHE A 71 10.89 9.32 -7.45
C PHE A 71 10.96 7.81 -7.21
N ALA A 72 10.14 7.27 -6.29
CA ALA A 72 10.08 5.85 -6.04
C ALA A 72 9.20 5.20 -7.10
N ILE A 73 9.82 4.62 -8.13
CA ILE A 73 9.12 3.97 -9.24
C ILE A 73 9.57 2.51 -9.30
N PRO A 74 8.63 1.56 -9.15
CA PRO A 74 8.99 0.14 -9.21
C PRO A 74 9.42 -0.26 -10.63
N PRO A 75 10.49 -1.05 -10.77
CA PRO A 75 10.92 -1.61 -12.06
C PRO A 75 9.87 -2.56 -12.64
N ASP A 76 10.02 -2.86 -13.93
CA ASP A 76 9.08 -3.71 -14.68
C ASP A 76 8.87 -5.08 -14.04
N ASP A 77 9.95 -5.76 -13.66
CA ASP A 77 9.88 -7.09 -13.04
C ASP A 77 9.20 -7.05 -11.67
N THR A 78 9.43 -5.98 -10.93
CA THR A 78 8.83 -5.77 -9.62
C THR A 78 7.32 -5.55 -9.76
N ARG A 79 6.89 -4.74 -10.75
CA ARG A 79 5.46 -4.55 -11.04
C ARG A 79 4.80 -5.85 -11.48
N ALA A 80 5.46 -6.61 -12.34
CA ALA A 80 4.94 -7.89 -12.84
C ALA A 80 4.74 -8.88 -11.69
N PHE A 81 5.69 -8.95 -10.77
CA PHE A 81 5.57 -9.81 -9.60
C PHE A 81 4.42 -9.37 -8.71
N TRP A 82 4.35 -8.07 -8.39
CA TRP A 82 3.35 -7.56 -7.44
C TRP A 82 1.93 -7.70 -7.97
N ALA A 83 1.75 -7.66 -9.30
CA ALA A 83 0.44 -7.83 -9.93
C ALA A 83 -0.16 -9.22 -9.74
N LYS A 84 0.66 -10.22 -9.44
CA LYS A 84 0.15 -11.58 -9.23
C LYS A 84 -0.66 -11.62 -7.94
N LYS A 85 -1.81 -12.28 -8.00
CA LYS A 85 -2.70 -12.39 -6.85
C LYS A 85 -1.98 -12.94 -5.60
N GLU A 86 -1.14 -13.93 -5.80
CA GLU A 86 -0.41 -14.60 -4.72
C GLU A 86 0.81 -13.85 -4.22
N SER A 87 1.17 -12.72 -4.84
CA SER A 87 2.34 -11.93 -4.41
C SER A 87 2.15 -11.27 -3.06
N CYS A 88 0.90 -11.02 -2.67
CA CYS A 88 0.59 -10.44 -1.36
C CYS A 88 -0.73 -11.05 -0.85
N PRO A 89 -0.66 -12.27 -0.32
CA PRO A 89 -1.88 -13.03 0.01
C PRO A 89 -2.73 -12.40 1.11
N LEU A 90 -2.17 -11.53 1.94
CA LEU A 90 -2.92 -10.90 3.02
C LEU A 90 -3.55 -9.57 2.62
N SER A 91 -3.27 -9.04 1.42
CA SER A 91 -3.93 -7.81 0.97
C SER A 91 -5.33 -8.11 0.44
N LEU A 92 -6.33 -7.44 1.01
CA LEU A 92 -7.70 -7.48 0.52
C LEU A 92 -7.88 -6.59 -0.70
N ALA A 93 -7.14 -5.50 -0.77
CA ALA A 93 -7.20 -4.52 -1.84
C ALA A 93 -6.00 -3.59 -1.73
N ASP A 94 -5.51 -3.10 -2.85
CA ASP A 94 -4.39 -2.16 -2.91
C ASP A 94 -4.88 -0.81 -3.41
N ALA A 95 -4.67 0.25 -2.63
CA ALA A 95 -4.92 1.62 -3.05
C ALA A 95 -3.60 2.39 -3.12
N TYR A 96 -3.28 2.90 -4.30
CA TYR A 96 -2.09 3.72 -4.52
C TYR A 96 -2.47 5.19 -4.51
N VAL A 97 -1.64 6.01 -3.89
CA VAL A 97 -1.77 7.47 -3.98
C VAL A 97 -0.68 7.98 -4.91
N ALA A 98 -1.09 8.43 -6.10
CA ALA A 98 -0.19 8.94 -7.13
C ALA A 98 -0.12 10.46 -7.02
N VAL A 99 1.01 10.98 -6.54
CA VAL A 99 1.20 12.41 -6.27
C VAL A 99 1.92 13.15 -7.42
N SER A 100 2.53 12.41 -8.34
CA SER A 100 3.26 12.98 -9.47
C SER A 100 2.71 12.47 -10.79
N LEU A 101 3.04 13.17 -11.87
CA LEU A 101 2.68 12.72 -13.22
C LEU A 101 3.32 11.36 -13.51
N GLY A 102 4.58 11.16 -13.10
CA GLY A 102 5.27 9.88 -13.28
C GLY A 102 4.53 8.74 -12.59
N HIS A 103 4.07 8.93 -11.36
CA HIS A 103 3.28 7.94 -10.63
C HIS A 103 1.97 7.64 -11.35
N LYS A 104 1.29 8.66 -11.88
CA LYS A 104 0.03 8.46 -12.62
C LYS A 104 0.25 7.65 -13.88
N LEU A 105 1.32 7.92 -14.62
CA LEU A 105 1.66 7.19 -15.82
C LEU A 105 1.99 5.73 -15.55
N ILE A 106 2.85 5.48 -14.57
CA ILE A 106 3.23 4.13 -14.16
C ILE A 106 2.02 3.37 -13.60
N GLY A 107 1.17 4.06 -12.86
CA GLY A 107 -0.06 3.47 -12.34
C GLY A 107 -0.98 3.02 -13.46
N SER A 108 -1.14 3.84 -14.49
CA SER A 108 -1.94 3.46 -15.67
C SER A 108 -1.35 2.25 -16.38
N VAL A 109 -0.04 2.20 -16.54
CA VAL A 109 0.65 1.04 -17.13
C VAL A 109 0.40 -0.21 -16.27
N TYR A 110 0.54 -0.08 -14.96
CA TYR A 110 0.33 -1.19 -14.04
C TYR A 110 -1.08 -1.78 -14.16
N LEU A 111 -2.11 -0.93 -14.11
CA LEU A 111 -3.49 -1.38 -14.22
C LEU A 111 -3.79 -1.99 -15.58
N LYS A 112 -3.30 -1.39 -16.66
CA LYS A 112 -3.65 -1.76 -18.03
C LYS A 112 -2.87 -2.97 -18.54
N PHE A 113 -1.57 -3.04 -18.28
CA PHE A 113 -0.69 -4.07 -18.82
C PHE A 113 -0.37 -5.18 -17.83
N ASN A 114 -0.16 -4.86 -16.56
CA ASN A 114 0.12 -5.88 -15.55
C ASN A 114 -1.16 -6.55 -15.02
N LYS A 115 -2.28 -5.86 -15.06
CA LYS A 115 -3.60 -6.39 -14.68
C LYS A 115 -3.58 -7.06 -13.29
N PRO A 116 -3.45 -6.28 -12.21
CA PRO A 116 -3.37 -6.83 -10.86
C PRO A 116 -4.50 -7.81 -10.55
N GLY A 117 -4.16 -8.92 -9.90
CA GLY A 117 -5.12 -9.96 -9.55
C GLY A 117 -5.94 -9.67 -8.28
N ARG A 118 -5.65 -8.56 -7.60
CA ARG A 118 -6.41 -8.08 -6.43
C ARG A 118 -7.14 -6.80 -6.82
N PRO A 119 -8.23 -6.44 -6.11
CA PRO A 119 -8.83 -5.11 -6.29
C PRO A 119 -7.76 -4.03 -6.10
N THR A 120 -7.54 -3.21 -7.12
CA THR A 120 -6.49 -2.20 -7.13
C THR A 120 -7.02 -0.93 -7.75
N LYS A 121 -6.82 0.20 -7.07
CA LYS A 121 -7.19 1.52 -7.55
C LYS A 121 -6.10 2.53 -7.30
N ILE A 122 -6.07 3.55 -8.15
CA ILE A 122 -5.12 4.66 -8.05
C ILE A 122 -5.89 5.93 -7.74
N PHE A 123 -5.44 6.63 -6.72
CA PHE A 123 -6.06 7.86 -6.23
C PHE A 123 -5.07 9.01 -6.30
N THR A 124 -5.58 10.22 -6.31
CA THR A 124 -4.75 11.43 -6.28
C THR A 124 -4.57 11.97 -4.87
N ASN A 125 -5.33 11.48 -3.91
CA ASN A 125 -5.21 11.89 -2.51
C ASN A 125 -5.49 10.72 -1.57
N LYS A 126 -4.97 10.84 -0.37
CA LYS A 126 -5.04 9.78 0.65
C LYS A 126 -6.45 9.59 1.19
N THR A 127 -7.21 10.67 1.33
CA THR A 127 -8.57 10.61 1.88
C THR A 127 -9.47 9.70 1.06
N ASP A 128 -9.48 9.88 -0.27
CA ASP A 128 -10.30 9.05 -1.16
C ASP A 128 -9.83 7.60 -1.17
N ALA A 129 -8.52 7.39 -1.13
CA ALA A 129 -7.94 6.04 -1.06
C ALA A 129 -8.41 5.30 0.19
N VAL A 130 -8.36 5.96 1.34
CA VAL A 130 -8.79 5.39 2.62
C VAL A 130 -10.28 5.06 2.60
N GLU A 131 -11.11 5.96 2.08
CA GLU A 131 -12.56 5.72 1.99
C GLU A 131 -12.87 4.49 1.15
N TRP A 132 -12.18 4.32 0.04
CA TRP A 132 -12.37 3.12 -0.78
C TRP A 132 -11.90 1.86 -0.06
N LEU A 133 -10.74 1.91 0.62
CA LEU A 133 -10.22 0.75 1.35
C LEU A 133 -11.13 0.32 2.48
N LYS A 134 -11.82 1.25 3.12
CA LYS A 134 -12.78 0.92 4.19
C LYS A 134 -13.91 0.03 3.72
N THR A 135 -14.21 0.02 2.43
CA THR A 135 -15.25 -0.88 1.89
C THR A 135 -14.84 -2.35 1.94
N PHE A 136 -13.60 -2.65 2.22
CA PHE A 136 -13.08 -4.02 2.33
C PHE A 136 -12.90 -4.49 3.79
N LEU A 137 -13.25 -3.66 4.74
CA LEU A 137 -13.15 -4.00 6.16
C LEU A 137 -14.35 -4.79 6.66
#